data_b98b6133ffe5ac24128f0a6c93d26d0e
#
_entry.id   b98b6133ffe5ac24128f0a6c93d26d0e
#
_cell.length_a   1.000
_cell.length_b   1.000
_cell.length_c   1.000
_cell.angle_alpha   90.00
_cell.angle_beta   90.00
_cell.angle_gamma   90.00
#
_symmetry.space_group_name_H-M   'P 1'
#
loop_
_entity.id
_entity.type
_entity.pdbx_description
1 polymer ?
#
loop_
_entity_poly.entity_id
_entity_poly.type
_entity_poly.pdbx_seq_one_letter_code
_entity_poly.pdbx_strand_id
1 'polypeptide(L)' 'MVETQQGTVKWFDNKKGYGFITPSDGGSDLFVHMSGILMEGYKTLSEEQTVTYEVGTSDRGPVATNVTP' A
#
# COMPACT_ATOMS: atom_id res chain seq x y z
N MET A 1 13.34 4.57 14.03
CA MET A 1 11.87 4.61 14.02
C MET A 1 11.36 4.76 12.60
N VAL A 2 10.41 3.94 12.24
CA VAL A 2 9.81 4.03 10.91
C VAL A 2 8.59 4.93 10.98
N GLU A 3 8.54 5.91 10.10
CA GLU A 3 7.39 6.81 10.04
C GLU A 3 6.30 6.19 9.20
N THR A 4 5.08 6.21 9.73
CA THR A 4 3.93 5.81 8.94
C THR A 4 3.42 7.01 8.16
N GLN A 5 2.92 6.74 6.98
CA GLN A 5 2.35 7.76 6.11
C GLN A 5 0.95 7.36 5.71
N GLN A 6 0.19 8.32 5.22
CA GLN A 6 -1.15 8.05 4.73
C GLN A 6 -1.18 8.19 3.22
N GLY A 7 -2.05 7.44 2.61
CA GLY A 7 -2.27 7.52 1.18
C GLY A 7 -3.61 6.94 0.81
N THR A 8 -3.88 6.96 -0.47
CA THR A 8 -5.15 6.46 -1.01
C THR A 8 -4.85 5.35 -2.00
N VAL A 9 -5.59 4.26 -1.91
CA VAL A 9 -5.43 3.15 -2.84
C VAL A 9 -5.86 3.60 -4.23
N LYS A 10 -4.95 3.54 -5.19
CA LYS A 10 -5.26 3.88 -6.58
C LYS A 10 -6.05 2.74 -7.21
N TRP A 11 -5.57 1.52 -7.03
CA TRP A 11 -6.29 0.30 -7.42
C TRP A 11 -5.60 -0.89 -6.78
N PHE A 12 -6.33 -1.98 -6.67
CA PHE A 12 -5.78 -3.21 -6.12
C PHE A 12 -6.45 -4.40 -6.81
N ASP A 13 -5.62 -5.34 -7.28
CA ASP A 13 -6.10 -6.55 -7.95
C ASP A 13 -6.06 -7.71 -6.95
N ASN A 14 -7.24 -8.15 -6.53
CA ASN A 14 -7.37 -9.22 -5.56
C ASN A 14 -6.88 -10.56 -6.08
N LYS A 15 -6.95 -10.76 -7.38
CA LYS A 15 -6.53 -12.02 -7.99
C LYS A 15 -5.02 -12.10 -8.09
N LYS A 16 -4.38 -11.01 -8.45
CA LYS A 16 -2.93 -10.95 -8.58
C LYS A 16 -2.24 -10.65 -7.26
N GLY A 17 -2.96 -10.07 -6.30
CA GLY A 17 -2.46 -9.80 -4.97
C GLY A 17 -1.58 -8.58 -4.87
N TYR A 18 -1.76 -7.57 -5.74
CA TYR A 18 -0.98 -6.35 -5.66
C TYR A 18 -1.77 -5.17 -6.22
N GLY A 19 -1.26 -3.98 -5.94
CA GLY A 19 -1.86 -2.75 -6.43
C GLY A 19 -0.93 -1.58 -6.19
N PHE A 20 -1.49 -0.38 -6.22
CA PHE A 20 -0.74 0.84 -6.03
C PHE A 20 -1.45 1.79 -5.07
N ILE A 21 -0.65 2.52 -4.31
CA ILE A 21 -1.13 3.53 -3.37
C ILE A 21 -0.58 4.88 -3.82
N THR A 22 -1.45 5.89 -3.85
CA THR A 22 -1.04 7.26 -4.14
C THR A 22 -0.80 7.97 -2.81
N PRO A 23 0.44 8.38 -2.51
CA PRO A 23 0.72 9.09 -1.26
C PRO A 23 -0.06 10.39 -1.14
N SER A 24 -0.48 10.71 0.07
CA SER A 24 -1.25 11.94 0.30
C SER A 24 -0.43 13.21 0.09
N ASP A 25 0.88 13.09 0.10
CA ASP A 25 1.77 14.24 -0.13
C ASP A 25 1.99 14.55 -1.62
N GLY A 26 1.34 13.79 -2.49
CA GLY A 26 1.45 14.01 -3.92
C GLY A 26 2.65 13.35 -4.58
N GLY A 27 3.34 12.47 -3.86
CA GLY A 27 4.48 11.75 -4.43
C GLY A 27 4.07 10.70 -5.45
N SER A 28 5.08 9.97 -5.95
CA SER A 28 4.86 8.90 -6.91
C SER A 28 4.09 7.74 -6.29
N ASP A 29 3.31 7.05 -7.10
CA ASP A 29 2.57 5.88 -6.63
C ASP A 29 3.53 4.83 -6.09
N LEU A 30 3.09 4.15 -5.03
CA LEU A 30 3.87 3.09 -4.40
C LEU A 30 3.24 1.74 -4.68
N PHE A 31 4.08 0.78 -5.02
CA PHE A 31 3.63 -0.60 -5.19
C PHE A 31 3.27 -1.19 -3.82
N VAL A 32 2.16 -1.93 -3.75
CA VAL A 32 1.76 -2.64 -2.55
C VAL A 32 1.40 -4.08 -2.93
N HIS A 33 1.93 -5.02 -2.14
CA HIS A 33 1.62 -6.44 -2.31
C HIS A 33 0.79 -6.93 -1.12
N MET A 34 -0.05 -7.93 -1.34
CA MET A 34 -0.92 -8.45 -0.28
C MET A 34 -0.14 -8.88 0.96
N SER A 35 1.09 -9.35 0.78
CA SER A 35 1.92 -9.75 1.91
C SER A 35 2.34 -8.57 2.79
N GLY A 36 2.22 -7.35 2.28
CA GLY A 36 2.53 -6.15 3.04
C GLY A 36 1.33 -5.51 3.70
N ILE A 37 0.17 -6.13 3.62
CA ILE A 37 -1.06 -5.60 4.21
C ILE A 37 -1.26 -6.24 5.59
N LEU A 38 -1.38 -5.39 6.62
CA LEU A 38 -1.61 -5.85 7.98
C LEU A 38 -3.11 -5.93 8.24
N MET A 39 -3.70 -7.07 7.91
CA MET A 39 -5.12 -7.27 8.11
C MET A 39 -5.38 -8.76 8.28
N GLU A 40 -6.36 -9.09 9.09
CA GLU A 40 -6.75 -10.48 9.29
C GLU A 40 -7.70 -10.94 8.19
N GLY A 41 -7.62 -12.22 7.85
CA GLY A 41 -8.50 -12.81 6.87
C GLY A 41 -8.10 -12.46 5.44
N TYR A 42 -9.08 -12.15 4.62
CA TYR A 42 -8.86 -11.89 3.21
C TYR A 42 -8.23 -10.52 3.00
N LYS A 43 -7.00 -10.50 2.50
CA LYS A 43 -6.24 -9.27 2.34
C LYS A 43 -6.58 -8.60 1.02
N THR A 44 -7.36 -7.54 1.09
CA THR A 44 -7.78 -6.80 -0.09
C THR A 44 -7.94 -5.32 0.26
N LEU A 45 -7.80 -4.48 -0.75
CA LEU A 45 -7.98 -3.04 -0.61
C LEU A 45 -8.97 -2.57 -1.67
N SER A 46 -9.75 -1.55 -1.32
CA SER A 46 -10.70 -0.96 -2.24
C SER A 46 -10.13 0.30 -2.87
N GLU A 47 -10.57 0.61 -4.10
CA GLU A 47 -10.15 1.85 -4.75
C GLU A 47 -10.54 3.05 -3.90
N GLU A 48 -9.66 4.03 -3.84
CA GLU A 48 -9.83 5.28 -3.10
C GLU A 48 -9.94 5.11 -1.58
N GLN A 49 -9.65 3.90 -1.08
CA GLN A 49 -9.62 3.68 0.35
C GLN A 49 -8.40 4.37 0.96
N THR A 50 -8.59 5.09 2.06
CA THR A 50 -7.47 5.69 2.78
C THR A 50 -6.79 4.64 3.63
N VAL A 51 -5.47 4.56 3.52
CA VAL A 51 -4.67 3.57 4.25
C VAL A 51 -3.48 4.24 4.90
N THR A 52 -2.95 3.60 5.94
CA THR A 52 -1.70 4.01 6.58
C THR A 52 -0.65 2.97 6.24
N TYR A 53 0.57 3.41 5.94
CA TYR A 53 1.61 2.48 5.51
C TYR A 53 2.99 3.02 5.86
N GLU A 54 3.98 2.16 5.71
CA GLU A 54 5.39 2.51 5.83
C GLU A 54 6.02 2.40 4.45
N VAL A 55 7.02 3.24 4.18
CA VAL A 55 7.72 3.19 2.91
C VAL A 55 8.93 2.27 3.04
N GLY A 56 8.96 1.24 2.21
CA GLY A 56 10.10 0.34 2.12
C GLY A 56 10.77 0.48 0.76
N THR A 57 11.83 -0.30 0.57
CA THR A 57 12.58 -0.30 -0.69
C THR A 57 12.65 -1.72 -1.24
N SER A 58 12.49 -1.86 -2.54
CA SER A 58 12.62 -3.15 -3.21
C SER A 58 13.38 -2.96 -4.51
N ASP A 59 13.61 -4.06 -5.22
CA ASP A 59 14.29 -4.02 -6.53
C ASP A 59 13.54 -3.16 -7.54
N ARG A 60 12.26 -2.94 -7.33
CA ARG A 60 11.43 -2.12 -8.21
C ARG A 60 11.30 -0.68 -7.73
N GLY A 61 12.00 -0.32 -6.66
CA GLY A 61 11.93 1.01 -6.09
C GLY A 61 11.11 1.05 -4.81
N PRO A 62 10.60 2.24 -4.42
CA PRO A 62 9.84 2.35 -3.18
C PRO A 62 8.54 1.55 -3.23
N VAL A 63 8.22 0.92 -2.11
CA VAL A 63 6.99 0.13 -1.96
C VAL A 63 6.32 0.49 -0.65
N ALA A 64 5.01 0.26 -0.58
CA ALA A 64 4.26 0.40 0.67
C ALA A 64 4.32 -0.92 1.43
N THR A 65 4.66 -0.85 2.71
CA THR A 65 4.74 -2.02 3.58
C THR A 65 3.93 -1.77 4.83
N ASN A 66 3.58 -2.85 5.54
CA ASN A 66 2.81 -2.74 6.78
C ASN A 66 1.56 -1.87 6.60
N VAL A 67 0.86 -2.10 5.49
CA VAL A 67 -0.32 -1.31 5.13
C VAL A 67 -1.47 -1.65 6.06
N THR A 68 -2.04 -0.64 6.66
CA THR A 68 -3.19 -0.78 7.56
C THR A 68 -4.38 -0.05 6.95
N PRO A 69 -5.47 -0.76 6.67
CA PRO A 69 -6.65 -0.14 6.06
C PRO A 69 -7.32 0.88 6.98
#